data_f0b1c99cec104740a47e32499a25c8c0
#
_entry.id   f0b1c99cec104740a47e32499a25c8c0
#
_cell.length_a   1.000
_cell.length_b   1.000
_cell.length_c   1.000
_cell.angle_alpha   90.00
_cell.angle_beta   90.00
_cell.angle_gamma   90.00
#
_symmetry.space_group_name_H-M   'P 1'
#
loop_
_entity.id
_entity.type
_entity.pdbx_description
1 polymer ?
#
loop_
_entity_poly.entity_id
_entity_poly.type
_entity_poly.pdbx_seq_one_letter_code
_entity_poly.pdbx_strand_id
1 'polypeptide(L)'
;GKDSLSPRDQLTLEIARMLREDFLQQNAFMDVDSYSSFDRQLRLLALILHYEDLCRDAIAKNVELPALFAIPARERLGWAKYAAAEEYAANYQQVHDEMDSEIAALIEKAGEDA
;
A
#
# COMPACT_ATOMS: atom_id res chain seq x y z
N GLY A 1 -19.15 -13.43 9.09
CA GLY A 1 -18.93 -12.50 8.01
C GLY A 1 -17.61 -11.73 8.14
N LYS A 2 -17.45 -10.76 7.31
CA LYS A 2 -16.20 -9.97 7.29
C LYS A 2 -15.90 -9.33 8.65
N ASP A 3 -16.95 -8.91 9.35
CA ASP A 3 -16.79 -8.23 10.64
C ASP A 3 -16.31 -9.17 11.75
N SER A 4 -16.39 -10.48 11.54
CA SER A 4 -15.90 -11.44 12.52
C SER A 4 -14.42 -11.78 12.35
N LEU A 5 -13.78 -11.25 11.30
CA LEU A 5 -12.38 -11.49 11.05
C LEU A 5 -11.50 -10.59 11.94
N SER A 6 -10.33 -11.11 12.31
CA SER A 6 -9.34 -10.31 13.03
C SER A 6 -8.85 -9.16 12.14
N PRO A 7 -8.30 -8.10 12.73
CA PRO A 7 -7.70 -7.02 11.91
C PRO A 7 -6.64 -7.54 10.94
N ARG A 8 -5.84 -8.53 11.34
CA ARG A 8 -4.81 -9.09 10.47
C ARG A 8 -5.42 -9.80 9.27
N ASP A 9 -6.53 -10.52 9.47
CA ASP A 9 -7.21 -11.23 8.39
C ASP A 9 -7.90 -10.23 7.46
N GLN A 10 -8.49 -9.17 8.00
CA GLN A 10 -9.08 -8.10 7.20
C GLN A 10 -8.01 -7.42 6.34
N LEU A 11 -6.83 -7.19 6.91
CA LEU A 11 -5.70 -6.62 6.16
C LEU A 11 -5.30 -7.55 5.01
N THR A 12 -5.22 -8.85 5.27
CA THR A 12 -4.87 -9.83 4.23
C THR A 12 -5.84 -9.74 3.05
N LEU A 13 -7.14 -9.63 3.34
CA LEU A 13 -8.14 -9.47 2.28
C LEU A 13 -7.97 -8.18 1.50
N GLU A 14 -7.65 -7.08 2.19
CA GLU A 14 -7.42 -5.80 1.52
C GLU A 14 -6.18 -5.84 0.63
N ILE A 15 -5.08 -6.43 1.10
CA ILE A 15 -3.88 -6.58 0.29
C ILE A 15 -4.15 -7.45 -0.94
N ALA A 16 -4.90 -8.54 -0.78
CA ALA A 16 -5.28 -9.38 -1.90
C ALA A 16 -6.10 -8.60 -2.94
N ARG A 17 -7.01 -7.74 -2.48
CA ARG A 17 -7.79 -6.89 -3.38
C ARG A 17 -6.90 -5.89 -4.12
N MET A 18 -5.95 -5.27 -3.41
CA MET A 18 -5.00 -4.33 -4.02
C MET A 18 -4.14 -5.01 -5.07
N LEU A 19 -3.65 -6.22 -4.78
CA LEU A 19 -2.86 -6.97 -5.75
C LEU A 19 -3.69 -7.29 -7.00
N ARG A 20 -4.95 -7.67 -6.82
CA ARG A 20 -5.81 -7.98 -7.95
C ARG A 20 -6.16 -6.74 -8.77
N GLU A 21 -6.53 -5.65 -8.12
CA GLU A 21 -7.05 -4.46 -8.80
C GLU A 21 -5.96 -3.49 -9.23
N ASP A 22 -4.93 -3.32 -8.39
CA ASP A 22 -3.92 -2.28 -8.62
C ASP A 22 -2.65 -2.83 -9.28
N PHE A 23 -2.41 -4.14 -9.21
CA PHE A 23 -1.22 -4.75 -9.78
C PHE A 23 -1.55 -5.63 -10.98
N LEU A 24 -2.39 -6.66 -10.80
CA LEU A 24 -2.65 -7.61 -11.89
C LEU A 24 -3.42 -7.00 -13.04
N GLN A 25 -4.39 -6.13 -12.76
CA GLN A 25 -5.15 -5.49 -13.84
C GLN A 25 -4.25 -4.58 -14.68
N GLN A 26 -3.34 -3.88 -14.06
CA GLN A 26 -2.43 -3.02 -14.80
C GLN A 26 -1.51 -3.84 -15.70
N ASN A 27 -1.05 -5.00 -15.23
CA ASN A 27 -0.17 -5.85 -16.01
C ASN A 27 -0.81 -6.30 -17.33
N ALA A 28 -2.14 -6.40 -17.36
CA ALA A 28 -2.85 -6.81 -18.57
C ALA A 28 -2.77 -5.78 -19.70
N PHE A 29 -2.46 -4.52 -19.36
CA PHE A 29 -2.40 -3.42 -20.32
C PHE A 29 -0.99 -2.91 -20.59
N MET A 30 0.03 -3.51 -19.97
CA MET A 30 1.40 -3.06 -20.11
C MET A 30 2.16 -3.91 -21.12
N ASP A 31 3.11 -3.27 -21.80
CA ASP A 31 4.07 -3.99 -22.63
C ASP A 31 5.09 -4.67 -21.74
N VAL A 32 4.86 -5.94 -21.43
CA VAL A 32 5.71 -6.68 -20.49
C VAL A 32 7.10 -7.00 -21.05
N ASP A 33 7.34 -6.72 -22.33
CA ASP A 33 8.63 -6.99 -22.95
C ASP A 33 9.62 -5.85 -22.75
N SER A 34 9.17 -4.68 -22.28
CA SER A 34 10.07 -3.57 -22.05
C SER A 34 10.69 -3.63 -20.65
N TYR A 35 11.94 -3.18 -20.54
CA TYR A 35 12.63 -3.09 -19.25
C TYR A 35 11.88 -2.18 -18.27
N SER A 36 11.43 -1.03 -18.75
CA SER A 36 10.74 -0.06 -17.88
C SER A 36 9.41 -0.62 -17.37
N SER A 37 8.72 -1.42 -18.18
CA SER A 37 7.48 -2.07 -17.77
C SER A 37 7.75 -3.08 -16.64
N PHE A 38 8.79 -3.89 -16.79
CA PHE A 38 9.17 -4.87 -15.78
C PHE A 38 9.60 -4.19 -14.48
N ASP A 39 10.44 -3.16 -14.58
CA ASP A 39 10.89 -2.39 -13.41
C ASP A 39 9.70 -1.78 -12.68
N ARG A 40 8.76 -1.20 -13.42
CA ARG A 40 7.57 -0.59 -12.86
C ARG A 40 6.72 -1.61 -12.09
N GLN A 41 6.55 -2.80 -12.67
CA GLN A 41 5.78 -3.86 -12.01
C GLN A 41 6.41 -4.28 -10.69
N LEU A 42 7.75 -4.46 -10.68
CA LEU A 42 8.45 -4.85 -9.47
C LEU A 42 8.35 -3.77 -8.39
N ARG A 43 8.47 -2.49 -8.78
CA ARG A 43 8.38 -1.38 -7.84
C ARG A 43 6.98 -1.24 -7.27
N LEU A 44 5.95 -1.43 -8.09
CA LEU A 44 4.56 -1.35 -7.61
C LEU A 44 4.26 -2.49 -6.64
N LEU A 45 4.69 -3.70 -6.97
CA LEU A 45 4.53 -4.85 -6.08
C LEU A 45 5.23 -4.59 -4.74
N ALA A 46 6.49 -4.12 -4.80
CA ALA A 46 7.25 -3.82 -3.59
C ALA A 46 6.54 -2.75 -2.74
N LEU A 47 5.94 -1.76 -3.38
CA LEU A 47 5.23 -0.69 -2.68
C LEU A 47 4.01 -1.22 -1.94
N ILE A 48 3.23 -2.10 -2.58
CA ILE A 48 2.05 -2.71 -1.96
C ILE A 48 2.47 -3.57 -0.77
N LEU A 49 3.53 -4.37 -0.92
CA LEU A 49 4.03 -5.22 0.16
C LEU A 49 4.62 -4.39 1.30
N HIS A 50 5.22 -3.25 0.99
CA HIS A 50 5.71 -2.32 2.01
C HIS A 50 4.55 -1.78 2.85
N TYR A 51 3.46 -1.39 2.19
CA TYR A 51 2.24 -0.95 2.90
C TYR A 51 1.74 -2.06 3.82
N GLU A 52 1.71 -3.31 3.35
CA GLU A 52 1.30 -4.44 4.18
C GLU A 52 2.18 -4.56 5.42
N ASP A 53 3.50 -4.50 5.26
CA ASP A 53 4.43 -4.63 6.38
C ASP A 53 4.21 -3.52 7.41
N LEU A 54 4.04 -2.28 6.95
CA LEU A 54 3.78 -1.15 7.85
C LEU A 54 2.47 -1.33 8.60
N CYS A 55 1.43 -1.80 7.93
CA CYS A 55 0.13 -2.02 8.57
C CYS A 55 0.20 -3.14 9.61
N ARG A 56 0.90 -4.23 9.32
CA ARG A 56 1.03 -5.32 10.29
C ARG A 56 1.76 -4.87 11.55
N ASP A 57 2.82 -4.08 11.39
CA ASP A 57 3.54 -3.51 12.52
C ASP A 57 2.63 -2.57 13.32
N ALA A 58 1.87 -1.72 12.63
CA ALA A 58 0.97 -0.78 13.28
C ALA A 58 -0.14 -1.49 14.07
N ILE A 59 -0.71 -2.55 13.50
CA ILE A 59 -1.74 -3.35 14.20
C ILE A 59 -1.16 -3.94 15.48
N ALA A 60 0.07 -4.46 15.43
CA ALA A 60 0.74 -5.00 16.59
C ALA A 60 0.98 -3.94 17.67
N LYS A 61 1.01 -2.67 17.27
CA LYS A 61 1.20 -1.52 18.17
C LYS A 61 -0.12 -0.81 18.48
N ASN A 62 -1.23 -1.50 18.31
CA ASN A 62 -2.58 -1.06 18.71
C ASN A 62 -3.18 0.06 17.86
N VAL A 63 -2.71 0.24 16.63
CA VAL A 63 -3.37 1.14 15.67
C VAL A 63 -4.61 0.42 15.12
N GLU A 64 -5.72 1.15 15.05
CA GLU A 64 -6.96 0.61 14.52
C GLU A 64 -6.89 0.49 12.99
N LEU A 65 -7.39 -0.62 12.47
CA LEU A 65 -7.33 -0.90 11.02
C LEU A 65 -8.00 0.19 10.17
N PRO A 66 -9.19 0.70 10.53
CA PRO A 66 -9.81 1.77 9.71
C PRO A 66 -8.91 2.99 9.54
N ALA A 67 -8.12 3.34 10.56
CA ALA A 67 -7.19 4.46 10.46
C ALA A 67 -6.11 4.20 9.40
N LEU A 68 -5.63 2.96 9.31
CA LEU A 68 -4.62 2.58 8.33
C LEU A 68 -5.17 2.64 6.90
N PHE A 69 -6.44 2.29 6.71
CA PHE A 69 -7.07 2.35 5.40
C PHE A 69 -7.41 3.79 4.98
N ALA A 70 -7.48 4.70 5.94
CA ALA A 70 -7.88 6.09 5.71
C ALA A 70 -6.70 7.05 5.48
N ILE A 71 -5.47 6.60 5.57
CA ILE A 71 -4.33 7.50 5.36
C ILE A 71 -4.31 8.00 3.91
N PRO A 72 -3.92 9.27 3.68
CA PRO A 72 -3.83 9.80 2.32
C PRO A 72 -2.94 8.98 1.39
N ALA A 73 -1.84 8.43 1.90
CA ALA A 73 -0.94 7.62 1.10
C ALA A 73 -1.61 6.36 0.55
N ARG A 74 -2.60 5.80 1.27
CA ARG A 74 -3.34 4.64 0.77
C ARG A 74 -4.09 4.96 -0.52
N GLU A 75 -4.71 6.13 -0.57
CA GLU A 75 -5.39 6.57 -1.78
C GLU A 75 -4.40 6.79 -2.91
N ARG A 76 -3.27 7.41 -2.62
CA ARG A 76 -2.22 7.63 -3.62
C ARG A 76 -1.64 6.33 -4.14
N LEU A 77 -1.55 5.32 -3.30
CA LEU A 77 -1.10 3.99 -3.71
C LEU A 77 -2.03 3.43 -4.79
N GLY A 78 -3.35 3.60 -4.62
CA GLY A 78 -4.33 3.18 -5.62
C GLY A 78 -4.18 3.92 -6.96
N TRP A 79 -3.70 5.17 -6.94
CA TRP A 79 -3.47 5.97 -8.14
C TRP A 79 -2.10 5.74 -8.77
N ALA A 80 -1.18 5.07 -8.06
CA ALA A 80 0.19 4.89 -8.53
C ALA A 80 0.27 4.19 -9.89
N LYS A 81 -0.66 3.31 -10.18
CA LYS A 81 -0.70 2.59 -11.45
C LYS A 81 -0.88 3.50 -12.66
N TYR A 82 -1.34 4.75 -12.44
CA TYR A 82 -1.56 5.72 -13.51
C TYR A 82 -0.40 6.68 -13.72
N ALA A 83 0.69 6.56 -12.97
CA ALA A 83 1.83 7.44 -13.11
C ALA A 83 2.46 7.32 -14.50
N ALA A 84 2.94 8.43 -15.05
CA ALA A 84 3.56 8.45 -16.36
C ALA A 84 4.88 7.67 -16.36
N ALA A 85 5.26 7.17 -17.54
CA ALA A 85 6.44 6.31 -17.67
C ALA A 85 7.72 6.99 -17.17
N GLU A 86 7.85 8.31 -17.37
CA GLU A 86 9.03 9.06 -16.94
C GLU A 86 8.97 9.53 -15.49
N GLU A 87 7.83 9.29 -14.80
CA GLU A 87 7.61 9.80 -13.45
C GLU A 87 7.35 8.72 -12.41
N TYR A 88 7.12 7.48 -12.83
CA TYR A 88 6.65 6.46 -11.89
C TYR A 88 7.64 6.19 -10.75
N ALA A 89 8.94 6.17 -11.04
CA ALA A 89 9.93 5.87 -10.02
C ALA A 89 9.92 6.91 -8.89
N ALA A 90 9.87 8.20 -9.25
CA ALA A 90 9.80 9.28 -8.26
C ALA A 90 8.45 9.27 -7.54
N ASN A 91 7.36 9.01 -8.26
CA ASN A 91 6.03 8.93 -7.67
C ASN A 91 5.94 7.82 -6.64
N TYR A 92 6.43 6.62 -6.96
CA TYR A 92 6.38 5.49 -6.04
C TYR A 92 7.23 5.73 -4.80
N GLN A 93 8.41 6.38 -4.97
CA GLN A 93 9.24 6.72 -3.83
C GLN A 93 8.53 7.73 -2.92
N GLN A 94 7.85 8.69 -3.50
CA GLN A 94 7.10 9.68 -2.73
C GLN A 94 5.97 9.01 -1.94
N VAL A 95 5.22 8.10 -2.57
CA VAL A 95 4.15 7.36 -1.88
C VAL A 95 4.74 6.53 -0.75
N HIS A 96 5.86 5.87 -1.01
CA HIS A 96 6.58 5.08 0.00
C HIS A 96 6.91 5.94 1.23
N ASP A 97 7.50 7.11 1.01
CA ASP A 97 7.90 7.99 2.11
C ASP A 97 6.69 8.55 2.86
N GLU A 98 5.63 8.85 2.14
CA GLU A 98 4.39 9.34 2.76
C GLU A 98 3.74 8.28 3.63
N MET A 99 3.68 7.03 3.18
CA MET A 99 3.09 5.97 4.00
C MET A 99 3.94 5.70 5.24
N ASP A 100 5.27 5.76 5.13
CA ASP A 100 6.14 5.63 6.30
C ASP A 100 5.81 6.70 7.34
N SER A 101 5.71 7.94 6.90
CA SER A 101 5.47 9.09 7.78
C SER A 101 4.07 9.04 8.39
N GLU A 102 3.06 8.76 7.58
CA GLU A 102 1.67 8.78 8.05
C GLU A 102 1.38 7.62 9.01
N ILE A 103 1.93 6.44 8.74
CA ILE A 103 1.73 5.30 9.64
C ILE A 103 2.54 5.47 10.92
N ALA A 104 3.75 6.02 10.83
CA ALA A 104 4.54 6.34 12.02
C ALA A 104 3.79 7.30 12.95
N ALA A 105 3.11 8.29 12.38
CA ALA A 105 2.31 9.23 13.17
C ALA A 105 1.15 8.54 13.87
N LEU A 106 0.51 7.57 13.21
CA LEU A 106 -0.58 6.81 13.84
C LEU A 106 -0.07 5.94 14.99
N ILE A 107 1.10 5.34 14.82
CA ILE A 107 1.72 4.52 15.88
C ILE A 107 2.06 5.39 17.09
N GLU A 108 2.62 6.58 16.85
CA GLU A 108 2.95 7.52 17.92
C GLU A 108 1.69 7.94 18.68
N LYS A 109 0.61 8.26 17.95
CA LYS A 109 -0.64 8.64 18.57
C LYS A 109 -1.23 7.50 19.41
N ALA A 110 -1.19 6.27 18.91
CA ALA A 110 -1.69 5.11 19.64
C ALA A 110 -0.92 4.90 20.95
N GLY A 111 0.39 5.15 20.92
CA GLY A 111 1.22 5.08 22.13
C GLY A 111 0.85 6.14 23.15
N GLU A 112 0.51 7.34 22.69
CA GLU A 112 0.11 8.43 23.59
C GLU A 112 -1.25 8.15 24.24
N ASP A 113 -2.15 7.48 23.51
CA ASP A 113 -3.50 7.17 23.98
C ASP A 113 -3.55 5.93 24.87
N ALA A 114 -2.45 5.20 24.98
CA ALA A 114 -2.39 3.94 25.74
C ALA A 114 -2.31 4.18 27.25
#